data_432be7cd6472b22b2ef20723f89c632c
#
_entry.id   432be7cd6472b22b2ef20723f89c632c
#
_cell.length_a   1.000
_cell.length_b   1.000
_cell.length_c   1.000
_cell.angle_alpha   90.00
_cell.angle_beta   90.00
_cell.angle_gamma   90.00
#
_symmetry.space_group_name_H-M   'P 1'
#
loop_
_entity.id
_entity.type
_entity.pdbx_description
1 polymer ?
#
loop_
_entity_poly.entity_id
_entity_poly.type
_entity_poly.pdbx_seq_one_letter_code
_entity_poly.pdbx_strand_id
1 'polypeptide(L)'
;MPLTAACSQPDRAALAERIEAAFQSQAKHNRHLSSDSGVLAWGESPLLETCVWMHRATGDRKWLDRLVEHADAIFSSTSVGGDKCAAWQTRRYSIAYAGAGAQPTNKSRARLLPASQEIWDVDMVAKVTGHEYRLWFPRPGRIVAHDRDTQRLLGSSDIEPGQKVALVPGVPLELEGQAQAGDLFFVTTTAPRPLDYVVHDGMILNPIASFISTVLHDPALADYEPAARRYLDIIEGRLVHKWDTRWEELKEGGGVYLATDSSTQRFPGCTLPHNQYLAFARALLALHRATGNAWYRERAEKMARFFKSNLRLVNDHYEWNYWDPAIPRDSEGMRMQHAEDTSHGHIDVGFAVDAYEAGVVFTPEDMTRLARTLLSMWNGSMESPAFASAVGGKAGEFVSIRDWIRLAAFDAKLREISTKLVNGWNDMGRGDMLAAAQWLACDSAGWRKGGD
;
A
#
# COMPACT_ATOMS: atom_id res chain seq x y z
N MET A 1 16.54 -43.96 -6.64
CA MET A 1 16.28 -42.51 -6.81
C MET A 1 17.08 -41.79 -5.72
N PRO A 2 17.92 -40.81 -6.02
CA PRO A 2 18.66 -40.11 -4.99
C PRO A 2 17.68 -39.35 -4.10
N LEU A 3 17.85 -39.46 -2.80
CA LEU A 3 17.21 -38.69 -1.75
C LEU A 3 17.36 -37.22 -2.13
N THR A 4 16.23 -36.53 -2.33
CA THR A 4 16.19 -35.07 -2.43
C THR A 4 16.85 -34.50 -1.17
N ALA A 5 17.94 -33.77 -1.36
CA ALA A 5 18.59 -33.07 -0.26
C ALA A 5 17.54 -32.24 0.43
N ALA A 6 17.23 -32.53 1.71
CA ALA A 6 16.34 -31.74 2.52
C ALA A 6 16.87 -30.31 2.50
N CYS A 7 15.98 -29.34 2.20
CA CYS A 7 16.34 -27.94 2.24
C CYS A 7 16.84 -27.63 3.66
N SER A 8 18.13 -27.27 3.80
CA SER A 8 18.70 -26.95 5.10
C SER A 8 17.95 -25.77 5.69
N GLN A 9 17.57 -25.85 6.97
CA GLN A 9 17.01 -24.73 7.72
C GLN A 9 17.98 -23.53 7.64
N PRO A 10 17.49 -22.30 7.47
CA PRO A 10 18.34 -21.12 7.56
C PRO A 10 19.08 -21.08 8.88
N ASP A 11 20.35 -20.68 8.86
CA ASP A 11 20.99 -20.22 10.08
C ASP A 11 20.28 -18.96 10.55
N ARG A 12 19.58 -19.06 11.70
CA ARG A 12 18.79 -17.98 12.25
C ARG A 12 19.62 -16.74 12.55
N ALA A 13 20.84 -16.91 13.04
CA ALA A 13 21.73 -15.79 13.34
C ALA A 13 22.15 -15.08 12.03
N ALA A 14 22.61 -15.85 11.04
CA ALA A 14 22.98 -15.29 9.74
C ALA A 14 21.77 -14.63 9.02
N LEU A 15 20.56 -15.18 9.17
CA LEU A 15 19.35 -14.55 8.63
C LEU A 15 19.05 -13.22 9.35
N ALA A 16 19.14 -13.17 10.67
CA ALA A 16 18.93 -11.96 11.45
C ALA A 16 19.95 -10.86 11.07
N GLU A 17 21.21 -11.21 10.82
CA GLU A 17 22.25 -10.28 10.34
C GLU A 17 21.92 -9.73 8.95
N ARG A 18 21.43 -10.55 8.03
CA ARG A 18 21.00 -10.11 6.69
C ARG A 18 19.80 -9.16 6.76
N ILE A 19 18.82 -9.45 7.61
CA ILE A 19 17.67 -8.57 7.86
C ILE A 19 18.14 -7.25 8.45
N GLU A 20 19.06 -7.27 9.40
CA GLU A 20 19.68 -6.06 9.99
C GLU A 20 20.35 -5.19 8.91
N ALA A 21 21.19 -5.79 8.05
CA ALA A 21 21.85 -5.08 6.96
C ALA A 21 20.85 -4.46 5.97
N ALA A 22 19.80 -5.20 5.61
CA ALA A 22 18.72 -4.70 4.76
C ALA A 22 17.98 -3.54 5.41
N PHE A 23 17.64 -3.64 6.71
CA PHE A 23 17.01 -2.57 7.47
C PHE A 23 17.85 -1.29 7.44
N GLN A 24 19.14 -1.38 7.76
CA GLN A 24 20.08 -0.25 7.74
C GLN A 24 20.16 0.41 6.35
N SER A 25 20.16 -0.39 5.29
CA SER A 25 20.14 0.11 3.92
C SER A 25 18.85 0.88 3.60
N GLN A 26 17.71 0.38 4.03
CA GLN A 26 16.40 1.01 3.78
C GLN A 26 16.15 2.24 4.66
N ALA A 27 16.61 2.24 5.90
CA ALA A 27 16.46 3.35 6.85
C ALA A 27 17.19 4.63 6.39
N LYS A 28 18.28 4.51 5.62
CA LYS A 28 19.01 5.66 5.03
C LYS A 28 18.14 6.57 4.16
N HIS A 29 17.01 6.10 3.69
CA HIS A 29 16.08 6.92 2.90
C HIS A 29 15.23 7.88 3.73
N ASN A 30 15.31 7.84 5.07
CA ASN A 30 14.65 8.77 6.01
C ASN A 30 13.14 8.98 5.73
N ARG A 31 12.42 7.93 5.33
CA ARG A 31 11.00 8.03 4.95
C ARG A 31 10.12 8.41 6.14
N HIS A 32 10.49 8.03 7.36
CA HIS A 32 9.81 8.41 8.60
C HIS A 32 9.74 9.93 8.83
N LEU A 33 10.58 10.72 8.15
CA LEU A 33 10.54 12.18 8.20
C LEU A 33 9.57 12.79 7.19
N SER A 34 8.92 11.99 6.36
CA SER A 34 7.97 12.46 5.36
C SER A 34 6.62 12.81 5.98
N SER A 35 5.95 13.84 5.43
CA SER A 35 4.53 14.11 5.69
C SER A 35 3.60 13.50 4.62
N ASP A 36 4.15 12.89 3.56
CA ASP A 36 3.37 12.24 2.50
C ASP A 36 2.91 10.85 2.95
N SER A 37 1.59 10.65 3.09
CA SER A 37 1.02 9.40 3.58
C SER A 37 1.37 8.19 2.69
N GLY A 38 1.54 8.38 1.39
CA GLY A 38 1.95 7.30 0.49
C GLY A 38 3.40 6.86 0.71
N VAL A 39 4.30 7.81 1.03
CA VAL A 39 5.70 7.49 1.40
C VAL A 39 5.73 6.72 2.72
N LEU A 40 4.94 7.15 3.71
CA LEU A 40 4.86 6.48 5.01
C LEU A 40 4.25 5.08 4.88
N ALA A 41 3.10 4.96 4.24
CA ALA A 41 2.37 3.69 4.13
C ALA A 41 3.12 2.63 3.31
N TRP A 42 3.57 2.98 2.11
CA TRP A 42 4.20 2.01 1.21
C TRP A 42 5.71 1.90 1.39
N GLY A 43 6.32 2.90 2.00
CA GLY A 43 7.77 2.98 2.16
C GLY A 43 8.26 2.70 3.57
N GLU A 44 7.63 3.27 4.56
CA GLU A 44 8.08 3.22 5.96
C GLU A 44 7.42 2.11 6.77
N SER A 45 6.11 1.85 6.57
CA SER A 45 5.40 0.86 7.38
C SER A 45 6.02 -0.55 7.33
N PRO A 46 6.60 -1.04 6.19
CA PRO A 46 7.30 -2.32 6.19
C PRO A 46 8.54 -2.35 7.09
N LEU A 47 9.19 -1.20 7.32
CA LEU A 47 10.32 -1.11 8.26
C LEU A 47 9.82 -1.22 9.70
N LEU A 48 8.76 -0.49 10.04
CA LEU A 48 8.13 -0.57 11.36
C LEU A 48 7.61 -1.98 11.65
N GLU A 49 6.94 -2.64 10.67
CA GLU A 49 6.51 -4.03 10.82
C GLU A 49 7.71 -4.97 11.02
N THR A 50 8.80 -4.76 10.28
CA THR A 50 10.04 -5.53 10.47
C THR A 50 10.56 -5.40 11.89
N CYS A 51 10.52 -4.21 12.49
CA CYS A 51 10.92 -4.02 13.89
C CYS A 51 10.07 -4.87 14.85
N VAL A 52 8.75 -4.89 14.67
CA VAL A 52 7.84 -5.72 15.48
C VAL A 52 8.19 -7.21 15.34
N TRP A 53 8.35 -7.69 14.10
CA TRP A 53 8.62 -9.11 13.84
C TRP A 53 10.00 -9.54 14.30
N MET A 54 11.02 -8.69 14.13
CA MET A 54 12.38 -8.97 14.61
C MET A 54 12.45 -9.00 16.15
N HIS A 55 11.75 -8.08 16.84
CA HIS A 55 11.64 -8.17 18.29
C HIS A 55 11.00 -9.48 18.72
N ARG A 56 9.88 -9.89 18.09
CA ARG A 56 9.23 -11.18 18.37
C ARG A 56 10.15 -12.38 18.12
N ALA A 57 10.99 -12.31 17.09
CA ALA A 57 11.90 -13.40 16.72
C ALA A 57 13.10 -13.52 17.66
N THR A 58 13.64 -12.40 18.15
CA THR A 58 14.96 -12.33 18.81
C THR A 58 14.90 -11.87 20.27
N GLY A 59 13.84 -11.20 20.69
CA GLY A 59 13.75 -10.51 21.98
C GLY A 59 14.63 -9.25 22.07
N ASP A 60 15.34 -8.87 21.01
CA ASP A 60 16.28 -7.76 21.04
C ASP A 60 15.52 -6.41 21.03
N ARG A 61 15.74 -5.64 22.09
CA ARG A 61 15.09 -4.34 22.36
C ARG A 61 15.48 -3.25 21.37
N LYS A 62 16.62 -3.36 20.69
CA LYS A 62 17.04 -2.39 19.68
C LYS A 62 15.98 -2.18 18.57
N TRP A 63 15.17 -3.21 18.28
CA TRP A 63 14.11 -3.13 17.29
C TRP A 63 12.95 -2.25 17.77
N LEU A 64 12.63 -2.30 19.06
CA LEU A 64 11.64 -1.39 19.66
C LEU A 64 12.18 0.03 19.76
N ASP A 65 13.47 0.24 20.06
CA ASP A 65 14.11 1.56 20.08
C ASP A 65 13.97 2.25 18.71
N ARG A 66 14.25 1.51 17.62
CA ARG A 66 14.10 2.00 16.24
C ARG A 66 12.65 2.31 15.90
N LEU A 67 11.73 1.44 16.30
CA LEU A 67 10.30 1.69 16.08
C LEU A 67 9.87 2.97 16.78
N VAL A 68 10.27 3.20 18.00
CA VAL A 68 9.96 4.43 18.76
C VAL A 68 10.54 5.66 18.07
N GLU A 69 11.81 5.62 17.66
CA GLU A 69 12.44 6.72 16.92
C GLU A 69 11.66 7.10 15.66
N HIS A 70 11.30 6.10 14.84
CA HIS A 70 10.57 6.33 13.61
C HIS A 70 9.12 6.77 13.87
N ALA A 71 8.45 6.17 14.86
CA ALA A 71 7.07 6.52 15.21
C ALA A 71 6.96 7.96 15.76
N ASP A 72 7.90 8.40 16.58
CA ASP A 72 7.96 9.77 17.08
C ASP A 72 8.07 10.79 15.93
N ALA A 73 8.91 10.51 14.94
CA ALA A 73 9.04 11.35 13.75
C ALA A 73 7.74 11.36 12.91
N ILE A 74 7.13 10.19 12.70
CA ILE A 74 5.87 10.04 11.94
C ILE A 74 4.75 10.84 12.62
N PHE A 75 4.56 10.71 13.93
CA PHE A 75 3.53 11.48 14.63
C PHE A 75 3.82 12.99 14.64
N SER A 76 5.07 13.40 14.67
CA SER A 76 5.45 14.82 14.59
C SER A 76 5.13 15.43 13.22
N SER A 77 5.04 14.63 12.16
CA SER A 77 4.73 15.06 10.79
C SER A 77 3.23 15.16 10.49
N THR A 78 2.33 14.79 11.42
CA THR A 78 0.89 14.88 11.22
C THR A 78 0.44 16.34 11.11
N SER A 79 -0.46 16.61 10.16
CA SER A 79 -1.23 17.84 10.15
C SER A 79 -2.51 17.67 11.01
N VAL A 80 -2.95 18.75 11.66
CA VAL A 80 -4.21 18.76 12.43
C VAL A 80 -5.18 19.68 11.73
N GLY A 81 -6.31 19.14 11.29
CA GLY A 81 -7.38 19.91 10.65
C GLY A 81 -8.21 20.74 11.63
N GLY A 82 -9.14 21.54 11.10
CA GLY A 82 -10.07 22.35 11.91
C GLY A 82 -11.02 21.50 12.77
N ASP A 83 -11.26 20.25 12.41
CA ASP A 83 -11.98 19.21 13.15
C ASP A 83 -11.16 18.56 14.27
N LYS A 84 -9.90 18.99 14.46
CA LYS A 84 -8.92 18.45 15.40
C LYS A 84 -8.45 17.02 15.09
N CYS A 85 -8.87 16.43 13.97
CA CYS A 85 -8.34 15.15 13.49
C CYS A 85 -6.91 15.32 12.98
N ALA A 86 -6.05 14.35 13.27
CA ALA A 86 -4.72 14.27 12.67
C ALA A 86 -4.80 13.54 11.33
N ALA A 87 -3.99 13.97 10.39
CA ALA A 87 -3.93 13.35 9.09
C ALA A 87 -2.52 13.33 8.52
N TRP A 88 -2.21 12.25 7.80
CA TRP A 88 -1.15 12.21 6.80
C TRP A 88 -1.83 12.22 5.43
N GLN A 89 -1.43 13.12 4.56
CA GLN A 89 -2.11 13.34 3.28
C GLN A 89 -1.14 13.15 2.12
N THR A 90 -1.69 12.81 0.96
CA THR A 90 -0.93 12.76 -0.29
C THR A 90 -1.79 13.24 -1.46
N ARG A 91 -1.14 13.72 -2.51
CA ARG A 91 -1.77 14.04 -3.80
C ARG A 91 -1.69 12.87 -4.79
N ARG A 92 -0.82 11.89 -4.55
CA ARG A 92 -0.42 10.87 -5.53
C ARG A 92 -1.57 10.00 -6.04
N TYR A 93 -2.54 9.69 -5.19
CA TYR A 93 -3.64 8.78 -5.53
C TYR A 93 -4.94 9.51 -5.86
N SER A 94 -4.87 10.83 -6.01
CA SER A 94 -5.98 11.68 -6.45
C SER A 94 -6.04 11.79 -7.96
N ILE A 95 -6.98 12.58 -8.47
CA ILE A 95 -7.10 12.94 -9.88
C ILE A 95 -6.63 14.37 -10.06
N ALA A 96 -5.80 14.61 -11.07
CA ALA A 96 -5.51 15.95 -11.59
C ALA A 96 -6.16 16.13 -12.97
N TYR A 97 -6.29 17.36 -13.39
CA TYR A 97 -6.86 17.70 -14.70
C TYR A 97 -5.89 18.57 -15.49
N ALA A 98 -5.86 18.35 -16.80
CA ALA A 98 -5.14 19.21 -17.74
C ALA A 98 -5.97 19.44 -18.99
N GLY A 99 -5.88 20.63 -19.55
CA GLY A 99 -6.47 20.98 -20.83
C GLY A 99 -5.53 21.85 -21.67
N ALA A 100 -5.46 21.59 -22.97
CA ALA A 100 -4.68 22.37 -23.90
C ALA A 100 -5.59 23.10 -24.89
N GLY A 101 -5.24 24.36 -25.22
CA GLY A 101 -5.92 25.19 -26.19
C GLY A 101 -4.94 25.92 -27.12
N ALA A 102 -5.35 26.15 -28.36
CA ALA A 102 -4.59 26.96 -29.31
C ALA A 102 -5.05 28.40 -29.28
N GLN A 103 -4.14 29.34 -29.51
CA GLN A 103 -4.53 30.73 -29.66
C GLN A 103 -5.27 30.92 -31.00
N PRO A 104 -6.41 31.66 -31.04
CA PRO A 104 -7.20 31.85 -32.25
C PRO A 104 -6.43 32.49 -33.43
N THR A 105 -5.34 33.21 -33.13
CA THR A 105 -4.47 33.87 -34.11
C THR A 105 -3.35 32.98 -34.65
N ASN A 106 -3.30 31.71 -34.30
CA ASN A 106 -2.33 30.77 -34.82
C ASN A 106 -2.45 30.67 -36.37
N LYS A 107 -1.32 30.54 -37.01
CA LYS A 107 -1.23 30.43 -38.48
C LYS A 107 -1.54 29.02 -38.97
N SER A 108 -1.31 28.03 -38.14
CA SER A 108 -1.59 26.63 -38.44
C SER A 108 -2.92 26.16 -37.82
N ARG A 109 -3.34 24.96 -38.23
CA ARG A 109 -4.44 24.22 -37.57
C ARG A 109 -3.94 23.16 -36.61
N ALA A 110 -2.66 23.25 -36.22
CA ALA A 110 -2.09 22.32 -35.25
C ALA A 110 -2.80 22.41 -33.89
N ARG A 111 -2.85 21.28 -33.17
CA ARG A 111 -3.42 21.17 -31.83
C ARG A 111 -2.41 20.50 -30.89
N LEU A 112 -2.45 20.86 -29.64
CA LEU A 112 -1.82 20.09 -28.57
C LEU A 112 -2.88 19.23 -27.88
N LEU A 113 -2.60 17.96 -27.75
CA LEU A 113 -3.44 17.01 -27.02
C LEU A 113 -2.80 16.70 -25.67
N PRO A 114 -3.60 16.41 -24.65
CA PRO A 114 -5.06 16.32 -24.68
C PRO A 114 -5.72 17.71 -24.62
N ALA A 115 -6.81 17.86 -25.36
CA ALA A 115 -7.64 19.07 -25.25
C ALA A 115 -8.28 19.19 -23.85
N SER A 116 -8.64 18.05 -23.24
CA SER A 116 -9.02 17.91 -21.84
C SER A 116 -8.75 16.48 -21.41
N GLN A 117 -8.17 16.28 -20.23
CA GLN A 117 -7.82 14.95 -19.69
C GLN A 117 -7.82 14.93 -18.19
N GLU A 118 -8.33 13.83 -17.63
CA GLU A 118 -8.04 13.38 -16.28
C GLU A 118 -6.68 12.68 -16.24
N ILE A 119 -5.86 13.01 -15.24
CA ILE A 119 -4.55 12.41 -15.01
C ILE A 119 -4.66 11.53 -13.77
N TRP A 120 -4.42 10.24 -13.96
CA TRP A 120 -4.59 9.21 -12.93
C TRP A 120 -3.27 8.53 -12.54
N ASP A 121 -2.24 8.67 -13.36
CA ASP A 121 -0.93 8.11 -13.07
C ASP A 121 -0.33 8.76 -11.82
N VAL A 122 0.06 7.94 -10.85
CA VAL A 122 0.51 8.36 -9.51
C VAL A 122 1.70 9.32 -9.58
N ASP A 123 2.65 9.06 -10.47
CA ASP A 123 3.85 9.88 -10.60
C ASP A 123 3.63 11.16 -11.42
N MET A 124 2.66 11.14 -12.32
CA MET A 124 2.24 12.33 -13.07
C MET A 124 1.42 13.26 -12.17
N VAL A 125 0.40 12.74 -11.51
CA VAL A 125 -0.46 13.51 -10.58
C VAL A 125 0.36 14.28 -9.55
N ALA A 126 1.39 13.65 -8.99
CA ALA A 126 2.26 14.27 -8.00
C ALA A 126 3.02 15.52 -8.52
N LYS A 127 3.22 15.61 -9.84
CA LYS A 127 3.94 16.71 -10.52
C LYS A 127 3.05 17.86 -10.97
N VAL A 128 1.71 17.65 -11.06
CA VAL A 128 0.78 18.68 -11.52
C VAL A 128 0.70 19.82 -10.52
N THR A 129 0.98 21.05 -10.97
CA THR A 129 1.11 22.22 -10.10
C THR A 129 -0.16 23.04 -9.94
N GLY A 130 -1.09 22.92 -10.89
CA GLY A 130 -2.28 23.78 -10.96
C GLY A 130 -2.03 25.13 -11.62
N HIS A 131 -0.98 25.23 -12.42
CA HIS A 131 -0.57 26.45 -13.12
C HIS A 131 -1.11 26.52 -14.53
N GLU A 132 -0.99 27.71 -15.15
CA GLU A 132 -1.17 27.96 -16.56
C GLU A 132 0.19 28.03 -17.25
N TYR A 133 0.30 27.37 -18.40
CA TYR A 133 1.53 27.30 -19.16
C TYR A 133 1.32 27.88 -20.55
N ARG A 134 2.34 28.57 -21.04
CA ARG A 134 2.42 29.07 -22.40
C ARG A 134 3.45 28.25 -23.17
N LEU A 135 3.04 27.73 -24.35
CA LEU A 135 3.89 26.97 -25.23
C LEU A 135 3.87 27.65 -26.63
N TRP A 136 5.04 27.91 -27.20
CA TRP A 136 5.11 28.52 -28.50
C TRP A 136 6.15 27.85 -29.40
N PHE A 137 5.99 28.03 -30.69
CA PHE A 137 6.87 27.52 -31.73
C PHE A 137 7.75 28.63 -32.26
N PRO A 138 9.01 28.79 -31.87
CA PRO A 138 9.94 29.78 -32.44
C PRO A 138 10.26 29.46 -33.90
N ARG A 139 10.20 28.21 -34.29
CA ARG A 139 10.28 27.67 -35.65
C ARG A 139 9.45 26.41 -35.78
N PRO A 140 9.10 25.96 -37.01
CA PRO A 140 8.46 24.65 -37.18
C PRO A 140 9.29 23.53 -36.50
N GLY A 141 8.63 22.56 -35.86
CA GLY A 141 9.27 21.43 -35.22
C GLY A 141 10.02 21.76 -33.90
N ARG A 142 9.96 22.98 -33.39
CA ARG A 142 10.57 23.35 -32.09
C ARG A 142 9.54 24.01 -31.21
N ILE A 143 9.28 23.41 -30.02
CA ILE A 143 8.38 23.94 -29.01
C ILE A 143 9.15 24.40 -27.76
N VAL A 144 8.71 25.49 -27.18
CA VAL A 144 9.25 26.08 -25.95
C VAL A 144 8.12 26.25 -24.95
N ALA A 145 8.33 25.87 -23.69
CA ALA A 145 7.34 25.95 -22.63
C ALA A 145 7.76 26.93 -21.52
N HIS A 146 6.81 27.71 -21.05
CA HIS A 146 6.96 28.71 -20.01
C HIS A 146 5.81 28.60 -19.01
N ASP A 147 6.12 28.55 -17.73
CA ASP A 147 5.15 28.61 -16.64
C ASP A 147 4.76 30.08 -16.43
N ARG A 148 3.48 30.40 -16.60
CA ARG A 148 2.99 31.78 -16.52
C ARG A 148 2.84 32.28 -15.09
N ASP A 149 2.56 31.39 -14.16
CA ASP A 149 2.35 31.75 -12.75
C ASP A 149 3.67 32.04 -12.04
N THR A 150 4.71 31.26 -12.34
CA THR A 150 6.06 31.45 -11.77
C THR A 150 6.99 32.29 -12.64
N GLN A 151 6.57 32.66 -13.86
CA GLN A 151 7.38 33.36 -14.86
C GLN A 151 8.67 32.61 -15.23
N ARG A 152 8.67 31.29 -15.12
CA ARG A 152 9.84 30.44 -15.36
C ARG A 152 9.82 29.77 -16.72
N LEU A 153 10.95 29.83 -17.43
CA LEU A 153 11.20 28.99 -18.60
C LEU A 153 11.36 27.54 -18.14
N LEU A 154 10.52 26.63 -18.63
CA LEU A 154 10.58 25.21 -18.30
C LEU A 154 11.56 24.45 -19.19
N GLY A 155 11.67 24.85 -20.44
CA GLY A 155 12.57 24.23 -21.41
C GLY A 155 12.03 24.27 -22.85
N SER A 156 12.69 23.50 -23.69
CA SER A 156 12.30 23.37 -25.11
C SER A 156 12.62 21.96 -25.61
N SER A 157 11.88 21.53 -26.65
CA SER A 157 12.08 20.23 -27.27
C SER A 157 11.84 20.35 -28.78
N ASP A 158 12.48 19.50 -29.57
CA ASP A 158 12.04 19.25 -30.92
C ASP A 158 10.83 18.30 -30.86
N ILE A 159 9.84 18.53 -31.73
CA ILE A 159 8.59 17.76 -31.75
C ILE A 159 8.03 17.68 -33.16
N GLU A 160 7.67 16.49 -33.59
CA GLU A 160 6.99 16.20 -34.83
C GLU A 160 5.52 15.80 -34.60
N PRO A 161 4.63 15.91 -35.56
CA PRO A 161 3.26 15.44 -35.46
C PRO A 161 3.19 13.97 -34.98
N GLY A 162 2.34 13.69 -33.99
CA GLY A 162 2.19 12.38 -33.35
C GLY A 162 3.22 12.07 -32.27
N GLN A 163 4.20 12.93 -32.04
CA GLN A 163 5.15 12.74 -30.93
C GLN A 163 4.65 13.34 -29.62
N LYS A 164 5.03 12.69 -28.51
CA LYS A 164 4.77 13.15 -27.15
C LYS A 164 5.95 13.92 -26.59
N VAL A 165 5.67 14.98 -25.86
CA VAL A 165 6.66 15.77 -25.14
C VAL A 165 6.23 16.04 -23.71
N ALA A 166 7.17 15.98 -22.77
CA ALA A 166 6.95 16.18 -21.33
C ALA A 166 7.56 17.51 -20.85
N LEU A 167 7.10 18.63 -21.41
CA LEU A 167 7.54 19.97 -21.02
C LEU A 167 6.71 20.58 -19.88
N VAL A 168 5.45 20.17 -19.74
CA VAL A 168 4.58 20.62 -18.66
C VAL A 168 4.60 19.57 -17.55
N PRO A 169 4.86 19.94 -16.29
CA PRO A 169 4.98 18.98 -15.21
C PRO A 169 3.72 18.10 -15.06
N GLY A 170 3.88 16.79 -15.14
CA GLY A 170 2.82 15.81 -15.00
C GLY A 170 1.86 15.69 -16.20
N VAL A 171 2.08 16.43 -17.29
CA VAL A 171 1.20 16.43 -18.46
C VAL A 171 1.97 16.00 -19.71
N PRO A 172 1.77 14.79 -20.23
CA PRO A 172 2.30 14.42 -21.54
C PRO A 172 1.46 15.13 -22.63
N LEU A 173 2.12 15.91 -23.47
CA LEU A 173 1.50 16.61 -24.58
C LEU A 173 1.88 15.94 -25.89
N GLU A 174 0.93 15.84 -26.82
CA GLU A 174 1.14 15.32 -28.17
C GLU A 174 0.78 16.39 -29.19
N LEU A 175 1.63 16.57 -30.19
CA LEU A 175 1.34 17.51 -31.31
C LEU A 175 0.51 16.80 -32.38
N GLU A 176 -0.67 17.32 -32.66
CA GLU A 176 -1.48 16.93 -33.80
C GLU A 176 -1.38 18.00 -34.91
N GLY A 177 -0.97 17.59 -36.09
CA GLY A 177 -0.75 18.51 -37.24
C GLY A 177 0.56 19.29 -37.16
N GLN A 178 0.86 20.03 -38.19
CA GLN A 178 2.11 20.77 -38.37
C GLN A 178 1.98 22.19 -37.79
N ALA A 179 2.72 22.50 -36.73
CA ALA A 179 2.79 23.83 -36.18
C ALA A 179 3.74 24.74 -36.97
N GLN A 180 3.41 26.03 -37.05
CA GLN A 180 4.20 27.06 -37.72
C GLN A 180 4.92 27.97 -36.72
N ALA A 181 5.94 28.68 -37.23
CA ALA A 181 6.64 29.69 -36.44
C ALA A 181 5.67 30.79 -35.97
N GLY A 182 5.66 31.04 -34.67
CA GLY A 182 4.79 32.01 -34.01
C GLY A 182 3.48 31.41 -33.48
N ASP A 183 3.17 30.15 -33.76
CA ASP A 183 2.01 29.49 -33.13
C ASP A 183 2.15 29.39 -31.62
N LEU A 184 1.05 29.62 -30.90
CA LEU A 184 0.97 29.73 -29.48
C LEU A 184 -0.15 28.85 -28.94
N PHE A 185 0.17 28.11 -27.89
CA PHE A 185 -0.76 27.24 -27.17
C PHE A 185 -0.72 27.56 -25.69
N PHE A 186 -1.82 27.25 -24.99
CA PHE A 186 -1.95 27.34 -23.54
C PHE A 186 -2.30 25.97 -22.99
N VAL A 187 -1.69 25.62 -21.86
CA VAL A 187 -2.06 24.44 -21.09
C VAL A 187 -2.43 24.91 -19.69
N THR A 188 -3.64 24.60 -19.28
CA THR A 188 -4.12 24.85 -17.91
C THR A 188 -4.18 23.55 -17.17
N THR A 189 -3.67 23.54 -15.94
CA THR A 189 -3.72 22.37 -15.07
C THR A 189 -4.48 22.67 -13.79
N THR A 190 -5.08 21.63 -13.20
CA THR A 190 -5.69 21.70 -11.87
C THR A 190 -5.01 20.64 -11.02
N ALA A 191 -4.25 21.11 -10.00
CA ALA A 191 -3.61 20.22 -9.06
C ALA A 191 -4.66 19.56 -8.16
N PRO A 192 -4.50 18.26 -7.82
CA PRO A 192 -5.38 17.59 -6.89
C PRO A 192 -5.18 18.16 -5.48
N ARG A 193 -6.24 18.16 -4.68
CA ARG A 193 -6.12 18.42 -3.24
C ARG A 193 -5.40 17.24 -2.58
N PRO A 194 -4.55 17.49 -1.58
CA PRO A 194 -4.07 16.40 -0.73
C PRO A 194 -5.25 15.75 -0.02
N LEU A 195 -5.29 14.42 -0.01
CA LEU A 195 -6.32 13.62 0.66
C LEU A 195 -5.64 12.63 1.61
N ASP A 196 -6.33 12.29 2.67
CA ASP A 196 -6.04 11.13 3.50
C ASP A 196 -6.75 9.88 2.96
N TYR A 197 -6.15 8.72 3.24
CA TYR A 197 -6.62 7.43 2.74
C TYR A 197 -6.66 6.41 3.88
N VAL A 198 -7.77 5.70 3.99
CA VAL A 198 -7.96 4.62 4.99
C VAL A 198 -6.83 3.62 4.95
N VAL A 199 -6.39 3.20 3.75
CA VAL A 199 -5.29 2.25 3.57
C VAL A 199 -3.98 2.79 4.14
N HIS A 200 -3.67 4.06 3.92
CA HIS A 200 -2.42 4.64 4.42
C HIS A 200 -2.40 4.70 5.94
N ASP A 201 -3.49 5.15 6.55
CA ASP A 201 -3.62 5.12 8.00
C ASP A 201 -3.50 3.69 8.54
N GLY A 202 -4.17 2.73 7.91
CA GLY A 202 -4.09 1.34 8.31
C GLY A 202 -2.67 0.79 8.26
N MET A 203 -1.95 1.04 7.17
CA MET A 203 -0.55 0.61 7.00
C MET A 203 0.39 1.25 8.01
N ILE A 204 0.23 2.54 8.29
CA ILE A 204 1.06 3.26 9.27
C ILE A 204 0.74 2.81 10.70
N LEU A 205 -0.55 2.69 11.03
CA LEU A 205 -0.99 2.41 12.39
C LEU A 205 -0.81 0.95 12.81
N ASN A 206 -0.91 -0.03 11.89
CA ASN A 206 -0.82 -1.45 12.24
C ASN A 206 0.47 -1.82 13.01
N PRO A 207 1.69 -1.49 12.54
CA PRO A 207 2.92 -1.78 13.29
C PRO A 207 2.99 -1.03 14.63
N ILE A 208 2.52 0.21 14.68
CA ILE A 208 2.52 1.02 15.92
C ILE A 208 1.53 0.44 16.94
N ALA A 209 0.32 0.07 16.52
CA ALA A 209 -0.66 -0.60 17.38
C ALA A 209 -0.18 -1.98 17.86
N SER A 210 0.57 -2.70 17.00
CA SER A 210 1.21 -3.96 17.38
C SER A 210 2.32 -3.75 18.41
N PHE A 211 3.09 -2.68 18.32
CA PHE A 211 4.05 -2.27 19.36
C PHE A 211 3.33 -1.95 20.67
N ILE A 212 2.29 -1.10 20.63
CA ILE A 212 1.50 -0.75 21.80
C ILE A 212 0.98 -2.02 22.49
N SER A 213 0.38 -2.94 21.74
CA SER A 213 -0.10 -4.20 22.26
C SER A 213 1.03 -5.03 22.89
N THR A 214 2.18 -5.13 22.27
CA THR A 214 3.33 -5.87 22.80
C THR A 214 3.81 -5.29 24.12
N VAL A 215 3.97 -3.97 24.20
CA VAL A 215 4.48 -3.28 25.39
C VAL A 215 3.50 -3.38 26.57
N LEU A 216 2.20 -3.15 26.32
CA LEU A 216 1.21 -3.13 27.39
C LEU A 216 0.93 -4.54 27.98
N HIS A 217 1.34 -5.62 27.31
CA HIS A 217 1.15 -6.99 27.79
C HIS A 217 2.43 -7.66 28.30
N ASP A 218 3.58 -7.01 28.16
CA ASP A 218 4.86 -7.54 28.64
C ASP A 218 5.48 -6.63 29.71
N PRO A 219 5.41 -6.99 31.00
CA PRO A 219 6.01 -6.19 32.07
C PRO A 219 7.54 -5.96 31.91
N ALA A 220 8.24 -6.82 31.15
CA ALA A 220 9.66 -6.63 30.88
C ALA A 220 9.92 -5.42 29.95
N LEU A 221 8.89 -4.88 29.31
CA LEU A 221 8.94 -3.73 28.40
C LEU A 221 8.40 -2.43 29.04
N ALA A 222 8.29 -2.37 30.38
CA ALA A 222 7.73 -1.21 31.08
C ALA A 222 8.41 0.13 30.73
N ASP A 223 9.69 0.12 30.34
CA ASP A 223 10.43 1.33 29.91
C ASP A 223 9.83 1.96 28.65
N TYR A 224 9.14 1.19 27.81
CA TYR A 224 8.45 1.67 26.58
C TYR A 224 7.00 2.09 26.84
N GLU A 225 6.44 1.82 28.01
CA GLU A 225 5.03 2.12 28.32
C GLU A 225 4.68 3.61 28.13
N PRO A 226 5.53 4.59 28.52
CA PRO A 226 5.22 6.00 28.26
C PRO A 226 5.07 6.32 26.76
N ALA A 227 5.88 5.72 25.88
CA ALA A 227 5.77 5.90 24.43
C ALA A 227 4.50 5.22 23.89
N ALA A 228 4.23 3.97 24.33
CA ALA A 228 3.06 3.22 23.92
C ALA A 228 1.74 3.94 24.29
N ARG A 229 1.64 4.48 25.52
CA ARG A 229 0.45 5.25 25.95
C ARG A 229 0.31 6.55 25.17
N ARG A 230 1.40 7.28 24.96
CA ARG A 230 1.37 8.52 24.15
C ARG A 230 0.86 8.25 22.73
N TYR A 231 1.32 7.16 22.08
CA TYR A 231 0.83 6.79 20.75
C TYR A 231 -0.64 6.38 20.78
N LEU A 232 -1.04 5.61 21.79
CA LEU A 232 -2.44 5.21 21.94
C LEU A 232 -3.36 6.43 22.08
N ASP A 233 -3.00 7.40 22.91
CA ASP A 233 -3.76 8.63 23.11
C ASP A 233 -3.92 9.45 21.81
N ILE A 234 -2.86 9.52 20.99
CA ILE A 234 -2.93 10.19 19.68
C ILE A 234 -3.85 9.42 18.74
N ILE A 235 -3.69 8.09 18.67
CA ILE A 235 -4.47 7.24 17.78
C ILE A 235 -5.95 7.29 18.14
N GLU A 236 -6.31 7.08 19.38
CA GLU A 236 -7.71 7.12 19.85
C GLU A 236 -8.31 8.51 19.76
N GLY A 237 -7.56 9.53 20.15
CA GLY A 237 -8.08 10.90 20.21
C GLY A 237 -8.19 11.60 18.85
N ARG A 238 -7.46 11.16 17.81
CA ARG A 238 -7.30 11.97 16.58
C ARG A 238 -7.31 11.22 15.25
N LEU A 239 -7.14 9.89 15.25
CA LEU A 239 -6.90 9.15 13.99
C LEU A 239 -7.98 8.11 13.69
N VAL A 240 -8.36 7.30 14.67
CA VAL A 240 -9.27 6.16 14.42
C VAL A 240 -10.67 6.64 14.05
N HIS A 241 -11.24 7.56 14.84
CA HIS A 241 -12.63 7.98 14.69
C HIS A 241 -12.89 8.97 13.54
N LYS A 242 -11.85 9.51 12.91
CA LYS A 242 -12.04 10.39 11.75
C LYS A 242 -12.73 9.70 10.57
N TRP A 243 -12.63 8.36 10.51
CA TRP A 243 -13.24 7.54 9.47
C TRP A 243 -14.69 7.13 9.76
N ASP A 244 -15.24 7.40 10.94
CA ASP A 244 -16.58 6.97 11.31
C ASP A 244 -17.67 7.55 10.39
N THR A 245 -17.48 8.76 9.88
CA THR A 245 -18.38 9.37 8.90
C THR A 245 -18.36 8.71 7.52
N ARG A 246 -17.43 7.81 7.28
CA ARG A 246 -17.27 7.04 6.04
C ARG A 246 -17.61 5.56 6.21
N TRP A 247 -18.07 5.19 7.40
CA TRP A 247 -18.47 3.82 7.69
C TRP A 247 -19.88 3.55 7.18
N GLU A 248 -20.04 2.37 6.57
CA GLU A 248 -21.35 1.88 6.11
C GLU A 248 -21.59 0.47 6.61
N GLU A 249 -22.74 0.26 7.27
CA GLU A 249 -23.20 -1.06 7.67
C GLU A 249 -23.83 -1.75 6.47
N LEU A 250 -23.40 -2.98 6.20
CA LEU A 250 -23.91 -3.78 5.11
C LEU A 250 -24.95 -4.78 5.62
N LYS A 251 -25.81 -5.23 4.70
CA LYS A 251 -26.70 -6.36 4.94
C LYS A 251 -25.86 -7.57 5.37
N GLU A 252 -26.44 -8.52 6.07
CA GLU A 252 -25.79 -9.77 6.53
C GLU A 252 -24.67 -9.56 7.57
N GLY A 253 -24.65 -8.42 8.23
CA GLY A 253 -23.73 -8.13 9.34
C GLY A 253 -22.31 -7.80 8.89
N GLY A 254 -22.10 -7.44 7.63
CA GLY A 254 -20.87 -6.85 7.12
C GLY A 254 -20.80 -5.36 7.39
N GLY A 255 -19.65 -4.76 7.11
CA GLY A 255 -19.46 -3.32 7.13
C GLY A 255 -18.15 -2.93 6.45
N VAL A 256 -18.12 -1.72 5.89
CA VAL A 256 -16.99 -1.21 5.10
C VAL A 256 -16.81 0.28 5.28
N TYR A 257 -15.62 0.75 4.91
CA TYR A 257 -15.35 2.17 4.72
C TYR A 257 -15.55 2.57 3.26
N LEU A 258 -16.05 3.79 3.06
CA LEU A 258 -16.22 4.39 1.75
C LEU A 258 -15.08 5.36 1.45
N ALA A 259 -14.75 5.49 0.18
CA ALA A 259 -13.83 6.50 -0.31
C ALA A 259 -14.33 7.91 0.03
N THR A 260 -13.40 8.82 0.32
CA THR A 260 -13.70 10.22 0.64
C THR A 260 -14.52 10.88 -0.48
N ASP A 261 -15.55 11.63 -0.13
CA ASP A 261 -16.39 12.35 -1.09
C ASP A 261 -15.69 13.66 -1.49
N SER A 262 -14.85 13.58 -2.49
CA SER A 262 -14.07 14.70 -3.03
C SER A 262 -14.01 14.61 -4.55
N SER A 263 -14.10 15.74 -5.23
CA SER A 263 -14.00 15.81 -6.71
C SER A 263 -12.64 15.36 -7.25
N THR A 264 -11.63 15.25 -6.39
CA THR A 264 -10.30 14.75 -6.76
C THR A 264 -10.05 13.30 -6.28
N GLN A 265 -11.05 12.65 -5.68
CA GLN A 265 -10.99 11.24 -5.31
C GLN A 265 -11.37 10.37 -6.51
N ARG A 266 -10.68 9.25 -6.70
CA ARG A 266 -10.92 8.32 -7.84
C ARG A 266 -12.22 7.64 -7.64
N PHE A 267 -12.92 7.36 -6.85
CA PHE A 267 -14.23 6.69 -6.70
C PHE A 267 -14.97 7.25 -5.48
N PRO A 268 -15.37 8.54 -5.52
CA PRO A 268 -15.91 9.20 -4.35
C PRO A 268 -17.18 8.49 -3.85
N GLY A 269 -17.20 8.16 -2.56
CA GLY A 269 -18.31 7.52 -1.88
C GLY A 269 -18.60 6.07 -2.29
N CYS A 270 -17.69 5.42 -3.04
CA CYS A 270 -17.76 3.99 -3.30
C CYS A 270 -17.12 3.17 -2.17
N THR A 271 -17.49 1.92 -2.04
CA THR A 271 -16.78 0.94 -1.21
C THR A 271 -15.31 0.91 -1.61
N LEU A 272 -14.41 0.86 -0.63
CA LEU A 272 -12.97 0.73 -0.90
C LEU A 272 -12.61 -0.68 -1.39
N PRO A 273 -11.56 -0.85 -2.22
CA PRO A 273 -10.94 -2.15 -2.49
C PRO A 273 -10.60 -2.92 -1.22
N HIS A 274 -10.54 -4.26 -1.31
CA HIS A 274 -10.37 -5.11 -0.13
C HIS A 274 -9.11 -4.76 0.66
N ASN A 275 -7.96 -4.68 0.03
CA ASN A 275 -6.71 -4.34 0.68
C ASN A 275 -6.75 -2.99 1.42
N GLN A 276 -7.58 -2.04 0.98
CA GLN A 276 -7.61 -0.71 1.54
C GLN A 276 -8.29 -0.66 2.92
N TYR A 277 -9.47 -1.23 3.07
CA TYR A 277 -10.14 -1.25 4.37
C TYR A 277 -9.57 -2.34 5.29
N LEU A 278 -9.01 -3.42 4.74
CA LEU A 278 -8.39 -4.49 5.52
C LEU A 278 -7.06 -4.06 6.16
N ALA A 279 -6.29 -3.17 5.52
CA ALA A 279 -5.14 -2.55 6.16
C ALA A 279 -5.53 -1.85 7.49
N PHE A 280 -6.64 -1.12 7.48
CA PHE A 280 -7.13 -0.45 8.67
C PHE A 280 -7.71 -1.44 9.70
N ALA A 281 -8.38 -2.50 9.23
CA ALA A 281 -8.87 -3.56 10.10
C ALA A 281 -7.76 -4.29 10.87
N ARG A 282 -6.56 -4.45 10.27
CA ARG A 282 -5.36 -4.97 10.96
C ARG A 282 -4.98 -4.08 12.15
N ALA A 283 -4.94 -2.76 11.94
CA ALA A 283 -4.66 -1.81 13.02
C ALA A 283 -5.73 -1.89 14.14
N LEU A 284 -7.02 -2.00 13.79
CA LEU A 284 -8.10 -2.14 14.76
C LEU A 284 -7.97 -3.43 15.58
N LEU A 285 -7.60 -4.56 14.99
CA LEU A 285 -7.35 -5.81 15.74
C LEU A 285 -6.17 -5.65 16.70
N ALA A 286 -5.12 -4.97 16.29
CA ALA A 286 -3.98 -4.70 17.18
C ALA A 286 -4.37 -3.76 18.33
N LEU A 287 -5.19 -2.73 18.09
CA LEU A 287 -5.74 -1.84 19.13
C LEU A 287 -6.70 -2.58 20.07
N HIS A 288 -7.53 -3.49 19.54
CA HIS A 288 -8.35 -4.34 20.39
C HIS A 288 -7.48 -5.18 21.35
N ARG A 289 -6.44 -5.81 20.83
CA ARG A 289 -5.49 -6.57 21.70
C ARG A 289 -4.85 -5.66 22.75
N ALA A 290 -4.49 -4.42 22.39
CA ALA A 290 -3.85 -3.49 23.32
C ALA A 290 -4.77 -3.00 24.44
N THR A 291 -6.05 -2.77 24.15
CA THR A 291 -6.97 -2.02 25.02
C THR A 291 -8.15 -2.84 25.56
N GLY A 292 -8.48 -3.96 24.92
CA GLY A 292 -9.71 -4.71 25.19
C GLY A 292 -10.99 -4.03 24.69
N ASN A 293 -10.90 -2.87 24.03
CA ASN A 293 -12.07 -2.15 23.55
C ASN A 293 -12.80 -2.94 22.44
N ALA A 294 -14.05 -3.33 22.73
CA ALA A 294 -14.87 -4.17 21.85
C ALA A 294 -15.18 -3.50 20.52
N TRP A 295 -15.29 -2.17 20.47
CA TRP A 295 -15.58 -1.43 19.24
C TRP A 295 -14.57 -1.74 18.13
N TYR A 296 -13.27 -1.85 18.45
CA TYR A 296 -12.24 -2.21 17.47
C TYR A 296 -12.46 -3.61 16.88
N ARG A 297 -12.78 -4.56 17.74
CA ARG A 297 -13.06 -5.94 17.33
C ARG A 297 -14.31 -6.01 16.43
N GLU A 298 -15.39 -5.36 16.85
CA GLU A 298 -16.66 -5.36 16.11
C GLU A 298 -16.51 -4.76 14.70
N ARG A 299 -15.76 -3.66 14.58
CA ARG A 299 -15.45 -3.06 13.26
C ARG A 299 -14.66 -4.01 12.37
N ALA A 300 -13.59 -4.61 12.91
CA ALA A 300 -12.77 -5.56 12.19
C ALA A 300 -13.57 -6.83 11.81
N GLU A 301 -14.43 -7.32 12.68
CA GLU A 301 -15.30 -8.48 12.42
C GLU A 301 -16.26 -8.23 11.26
N LYS A 302 -16.89 -7.06 11.19
CA LYS A 302 -17.79 -6.69 10.09
C LYS A 302 -17.06 -6.60 8.75
N MET A 303 -15.84 -6.04 8.74
CA MET A 303 -14.97 -6.03 7.55
C MET A 303 -14.54 -7.45 7.17
N ALA A 304 -14.21 -8.31 8.15
CA ALA A 304 -13.88 -9.72 7.92
C ALA A 304 -15.04 -10.50 7.29
N ARG A 305 -16.29 -10.28 7.75
CA ARG A 305 -17.49 -10.91 7.17
C ARG A 305 -17.68 -10.50 5.71
N PHE A 306 -17.54 -9.22 5.41
CA PHE A 306 -17.64 -8.73 4.04
C PHE A 306 -16.54 -9.32 3.15
N PHE A 307 -15.29 -9.29 3.56
CA PHE A 307 -14.20 -9.89 2.78
C PHE A 307 -14.44 -11.39 2.56
N LYS A 308 -14.73 -12.13 3.63
CA LYS A 308 -14.95 -13.58 3.53
C LYS A 308 -16.12 -13.95 2.61
N SER A 309 -17.18 -13.14 2.56
CA SER A 309 -18.32 -13.39 1.67
C SER A 309 -17.98 -13.21 0.18
N ASN A 310 -16.89 -12.54 -0.15
CA ASN A 310 -16.39 -12.35 -1.51
C ASN A 310 -15.29 -13.37 -1.91
N LEU A 311 -14.88 -14.26 -1.01
CA LEU A 311 -13.96 -15.35 -1.33
C LEU A 311 -14.69 -16.44 -2.11
N ARG A 312 -14.24 -16.74 -3.30
CA ARG A 312 -14.76 -17.82 -4.15
C ARG A 312 -13.94 -19.09 -3.92
N LEU A 313 -14.61 -20.19 -3.61
CA LEU A 313 -13.96 -21.49 -3.47
C LEU A 313 -13.75 -22.11 -4.87
N VAL A 314 -12.51 -22.32 -5.27
CA VAL A 314 -12.11 -22.91 -6.54
C VAL A 314 -11.14 -24.07 -6.27
N ASN A 315 -11.51 -25.30 -6.59
CA ASN A 315 -10.66 -26.48 -6.38
C ASN A 315 -9.98 -26.55 -4.98
N ASP A 316 -10.76 -26.24 -3.95
CA ASP A 316 -10.32 -26.27 -2.54
C ASP A 316 -9.28 -25.19 -2.15
N HIS A 317 -9.24 -24.09 -2.87
CA HIS A 317 -8.53 -22.85 -2.48
C HIS A 317 -9.42 -21.64 -2.74
N TYR A 318 -9.05 -20.48 -2.19
CA TYR A 318 -9.78 -19.25 -2.37
C TYR A 318 -9.21 -18.40 -3.51
N GLU A 319 -10.14 -17.81 -4.30
CA GLU A 319 -9.83 -16.72 -5.23
C GLU A 319 -10.72 -15.52 -4.92
N TRP A 320 -10.21 -14.31 -5.12
CA TRP A 320 -10.97 -13.08 -4.94
C TRP A 320 -10.51 -11.99 -5.89
N ASN A 321 -11.33 -10.96 -6.02
CA ASN A 321 -11.03 -9.80 -6.83
C ASN A 321 -10.31 -8.74 -5.99
N TYR A 322 -9.65 -7.81 -6.66
CA TYR A 322 -9.10 -6.62 -6.03
C TYR A 322 -10.19 -5.79 -5.34
N TRP A 323 -11.37 -5.75 -5.96
CA TRP A 323 -12.49 -4.96 -5.51
C TRP A 323 -13.83 -5.60 -5.84
N ASP A 324 -14.65 -5.80 -4.82
CA ASP A 324 -16.05 -6.21 -4.95
C ASP A 324 -16.92 -5.10 -4.32
N PRO A 325 -17.42 -4.14 -5.11
CA PRO A 325 -18.14 -3.00 -4.59
C PRO A 325 -19.50 -3.39 -4.02
N ALA A 326 -19.74 -3.11 -2.74
CA ALA A 326 -21.06 -3.25 -2.10
C ALA A 326 -21.95 -2.03 -2.35
N ILE A 327 -21.34 -0.85 -2.54
CA ILE A 327 -22.04 0.42 -2.77
C ILE A 327 -21.38 1.11 -3.97
N PRO A 328 -21.77 0.77 -5.19
CA PRO A 328 -21.38 1.50 -6.37
C PRO A 328 -22.21 2.77 -6.48
N ARG A 329 -21.56 3.95 -6.54
CA ARG A 329 -22.22 5.20 -6.89
C ARG A 329 -22.20 5.49 -8.39
N ASP A 330 -21.31 4.80 -9.14
CA ASP A 330 -21.24 4.87 -10.59
C ASP A 330 -20.85 3.51 -11.20
N SER A 331 -20.88 3.43 -12.52
CA SER A 331 -20.52 2.23 -13.27
C SER A 331 -19.01 1.97 -13.36
N GLU A 332 -18.17 2.92 -12.95
CA GLU A 332 -16.70 2.77 -13.07
C GLU A 332 -16.16 1.78 -12.04
N GLY A 333 -16.72 1.74 -10.84
CA GLY A 333 -16.38 0.74 -9.84
C GLY A 333 -16.51 -0.70 -10.36
N MET A 334 -17.46 -0.96 -11.22
CA MET A 334 -17.64 -2.26 -11.87
C MET A 334 -16.52 -2.63 -12.84
N ARG A 335 -15.79 -1.66 -13.37
CA ARG A 335 -14.69 -1.89 -14.33
C ARG A 335 -13.38 -2.33 -13.65
N MET A 336 -13.27 -2.15 -12.34
CA MET A 336 -12.09 -2.53 -11.56
C MET A 336 -12.18 -3.95 -10.96
N GLN A 337 -13.19 -4.73 -11.35
CA GLN A 337 -13.34 -6.13 -10.95
C GLN A 337 -12.35 -7.02 -11.72
N HIS A 338 -11.10 -7.01 -11.28
CA HIS A 338 -10.07 -7.96 -11.73
C HIS A 338 -9.57 -8.77 -10.53
N ALA A 339 -8.94 -9.91 -10.81
CA ALA A 339 -8.32 -10.70 -9.75
C ALA A 339 -7.36 -9.85 -8.91
N GLU A 340 -7.32 -10.10 -7.60
CA GLU A 340 -6.37 -9.44 -6.70
C GLU A 340 -4.94 -9.72 -7.14
N ASP A 341 -4.09 -8.72 -7.15
CA ASP A 341 -2.67 -8.92 -7.40
C ASP A 341 -1.94 -9.40 -6.14
N THR A 342 -0.90 -10.20 -6.32
CA THR A 342 -0.15 -10.81 -5.22
C THR A 342 0.52 -9.75 -4.32
N SER A 343 0.83 -8.58 -4.90
CA SER A 343 1.50 -7.49 -4.19
C SER A 343 0.58 -6.73 -3.24
N HIS A 344 -0.72 -6.56 -3.54
CA HIS A 344 -1.72 -5.99 -2.64
C HIS A 344 -2.40 -7.07 -1.78
N GLY A 345 -2.62 -8.26 -2.34
CA GLY A 345 -3.22 -9.40 -1.64
C GLY A 345 -2.47 -9.84 -0.39
N HIS A 346 -1.20 -9.41 -0.20
CA HIS A 346 -0.53 -9.63 1.08
C HIS A 346 -1.24 -8.95 2.25
N ILE A 347 -1.89 -7.79 2.04
CA ILE A 347 -2.64 -7.08 3.09
C ILE A 347 -3.89 -7.88 3.46
N ASP A 348 -4.59 -8.42 2.46
CA ASP A 348 -5.79 -9.22 2.66
C ASP A 348 -5.48 -10.50 3.43
N VAL A 349 -4.43 -11.19 3.03
CA VAL A 349 -3.94 -12.40 3.72
C VAL A 349 -3.43 -12.08 5.11
N GLY A 350 -2.65 -11.00 5.26
CA GLY A 350 -2.18 -10.53 6.56
C GLY A 350 -3.32 -10.28 7.52
N PHE A 351 -4.40 -9.61 7.05
CA PHE A 351 -5.61 -9.42 7.83
C PHE A 351 -6.31 -10.75 8.15
N ALA A 352 -6.47 -11.65 7.19
CA ALA A 352 -7.14 -12.94 7.43
C ALA A 352 -6.42 -13.75 8.51
N VAL A 353 -5.08 -13.75 8.51
CA VAL A 353 -4.28 -14.40 9.56
C VAL A 353 -4.42 -13.67 10.89
N ASP A 354 -4.34 -12.33 10.94
CA ASP A 354 -4.53 -11.54 12.15
C ASP A 354 -5.93 -11.75 12.76
N ALA A 355 -6.97 -11.85 11.91
CA ALA A 355 -8.33 -12.12 12.33
C ALA A 355 -8.51 -13.56 12.85
N TYR A 356 -7.89 -14.54 12.21
CA TYR A 356 -7.85 -15.92 12.68
C TYR A 356 -7.19 -16.01 14.07
N GLU A 357 -6.03 -15.39 14.25
CA GLU A 357 -5.31 -15.35 15.54
C GLU A 357 -6.13 -14.64 16.64
N ALA A 358 -6.98 -13.68 16.27
CA ALA A 358 -7.91 -12.99 17.18
C ALA A 358 -9.23 -13.74 17.40
N GLY A 359 -9.43 -14.93 16.81
CA GLY A 359 -10.69 -15.67 16.88
C GLY A 359 -11.86 -14.94 16.22
N VAL A 360 -11.63 -14.27 15.11
CA VAL A 360 -12.60 -13.46 14.37
C VAL A 360 -12.85 -14.07 12.98
N VAL A 361 -14.05 -14.53 12.71
CA VAL A 361 -14.62 -14.96 11.41
C VAL A 361 -13.86 -16.10 10.72
N PHE A 362 -12.53 -16.05 10.62
CA PHE A 362 -11.73 -17.04 9.91
C PHE A 362 -11.44 -18.28 10.77
N THR A 363 -11.38 -19.44 10.13
CA THR A 363 -11.21 -20.78 10.73
C THR A 363 -9.87 -21.40 10.28
N PRO A 364 -9.39 -22.48 10.93
CA PRO A 364 -8.22 -23.23 10.46
C PRO A 364 -8.36 -23.73 9.02
N GLU A 365 -9.59 -24.07 8.61
CA GLU A 365 -9.88 -24.49 7.24
C GLU A 365 -9.69 -23.33 6.25
N ASP A 366 -10.15 -22.13 6.59
CA ASP A 366 -9.94 -20.94 5.77
C ASP A 366 -8.43 -20.65 5.58
N MET A 367 -7.65 -20.76 6.65
CA MET A 367 -6.19 -20.60 6.59
C MET A 367 -5.54 -21.63 5.67
N THR A 368 -5.98 -22.88 5.74
CA THR A 368 -5.49 -23.95 4.84
C THR A 368 -5.87 -23.66 3.40
N ARG A 369 -7.06 -23.16 3.12
CA ARG A 369 -7.49 -22.76 1.77
C ARG A 369 -6.70 -21.58 1.23
N LEU A 370 -6.41 -20.57 2.04
CA LEU A 370 -5.53 -19.45 1.67
C LEU A 370 -4.09 -19.93 1.40
N ALA A 371 -3.57 -20.87 2.19
CA ALA A 371 -2.27 -21.48 1.90
C ALA A 371 -2.26 -22.20 0.54
N ARG A 372 -3.34 -22.92 0.22
CA ARG A 372 -3.51 -23.57 -1.08
C ARG A 372 -3.69 -22.56 -2.22
N THR A 373 -4.24 -21.37 -1.97
CA THR A 373 -4.26 -20.28 -2.95
C THR A 373 -2.82 -19.94 -3.37
N LEU A 374 -1.92 -19.70 -2.43
CA LEU A 374 -0.53 -19.41 -2.77
C LEU A 374 0.15 -20.59 -3.46
N LEU A 375 -0.12 -21.82 -3.03
CA LEU A 375 0.41 -23.03 -3.69
C LEU A 375 -0.12 -23.20 -5.12
N SER A 376 -1.35 -22.84 -5.43
CA SER A 376 -1.90 -22.90 -6.79
C SER A 376 -1.22 -21.91 -7.74
N MET A 377 -0.64 -20.86 -7.20
CA MET A 377 0.10 -19.83 -7.92
C MET A 377 1.61 -20.13 -8.06
N TRP A 378 2.10 -21.20 -7.42
CA TRP A 378 3.51 -21.56 -7.43
C TRP A 378 3.94 -22.15 -8.77
N ASN A 379 5.16 -21.81 -9.24
CA ASN A 379 5.73 -22.28 -10.51
C ASN A 379 6.16 -23.75 -10.53
N GLY A 380 6.03 -24.47 -9.42
CA GLY A 380 6.41 -25.89 -9.30
C GLY A 380 7.91 -26.12 -9.11
N SER A 381 8.75 -25.08 -9.14
CA SER A 381 10.21 -25.21 -9.05
C SER A 381 10.71 -24.96 -7.63
N MET A 382 11.40 -25.97 -7.05
CA MET A 382 12.13 -25.80 -5.78
C MET A 382 13.52 -25.21 -6.00
N GLU A 383 14.05 -25.22 -7.20
CA GLU A 383 15.35 -24.60 -7.50
C GLU A 383 15.24 -23.08 -7.55
N SER A 384 14.21 -22.59 -8.20
CA SER A 384 13.87 -21.16 -8.32
C SER A 384 12.39 -20.93 -8.03
N PRO A 385 11.97 -20.92 -6.75
CA PRO A 385 10.56 -20.75 -6.41
C PRO A 385 10.06 -19.35 -6.76
N ALA A 386 8.91 -19.30 -7.41
CA ALA A 386 8.22 -18.05 -7.74
C ALA A 386 6.71 -18.30 -7.84
N PHE A 387 5.93 -17.23 -7.80
CA PHE A 387 4.47 -17.27 -7.79
C PHE A 387 3.90 -16.41 -8.93
N ALA A 388 2.62 -16.60 -9.24
CA ALA A 388 1.89 -15.72 -10.12
C ALA A 388 1.79 -14.30 -9.52
N SER A 389 1.66 -13.29 -10.38
CA SER A 389 1.48 -11.90 -9.96
C SER A 389 0.05 -11.55 -9.54
N ALA A 390 -0.91 -12.49 -9.73
CA ALA A 390 -2.31 -12.30 -9.35
C ALA A 390 -2.92 -13.61 -8.85
N VAL A 391 -3.89 -13.50 -7.94
CA VAL A 391 -4.68 -14.61 -7.39
C VAL A 391 -5.40 -15.35 -8.52
N GLY A 392 -5.34 -16.68 -8.50
CA GLY A 392 -5.87 -17.52 -9.57
C GLY A 392 -5.06 -17.47 -10.88
N GLY A 393 -3.98 -16.70 -10.92
CA GLY A 393 -3.08 -16.63 -12.06
C GLY A 393 -2.19 -17.87 -12.20
N LYS A 394 -1.65 -18.04 -13.40
CA LYS A 394 -0.61 -19.06 -13.63
C LYS A 394 0.73 -18.58 -13.06
N ALA A 395 1.57 -19.52 -12.67
CA ALA A 395 2.90 -19.25 -12.14
C ALA A 395 3.68 -18.23 -12.98
N GLY A 396 4.30 -17.27 -12.27
CA GLY A 396 5.08 -16.18 -12.84
C GLY A 396 6.44 -16.05 -12.14
N GLU A 397 6.95 -14.84 -12.06
CA GLU A 397 8.27 -14.52 -11.49
C GLU A 397 8.20 -13.76 -10.15
N PHE A 398 7.02 -13.70 -9.53
CA PHE A 398 6.83 -12.96 -8.29
C PHE A 398 7.42 -13.73 -7.10
N VAL A 399 8.30 -13.10 -6.34
CA VAL A 399 9.04 -13.72 -5.23
C VAL A 399 8.84 -13.05 -3.87
N SER A 400 8.26 -11.86 -3.83
CA SER A 400 8.05 -11.11 -2.57
C SER A 400 6.73 -11.53 -1.91
N ILE A 401 6.80 -12.39 -0.92
CA ILE A 401 5.64 -13.04 -0.27
C ILE A 401 5.41 -12.58 1.17
N ARG A 402 5.68 -11.30 1.49
CA ARG A 402 5.35 -10.74 2.81
C ARG A 402 3.88 -11.02 3.16
N ASP A 403 3.58 -11.23 4.42
CA ASP A 403 2.32 -11.72 4.98
C ASP A 403 1.83 -13.08 4.45
N TRP A 404 1.92 -13.36 3.15
CA TRP A 404 1.65 -14.69 2.59
C TRP A 404 2.52 -15.78 3.24
N ILE A 405 3.75 -15.45 3.62
CA ILE A 405 4.68 -16.37 4.25
C ILE A 405 4.17 -16.93 5.58
N ARG A 406 3.30 -16.21 6.28
CA ARG A 406 2.66 -16.65 7.54
C ARG A 406 1.77 -17.87 7.33
N LEU A 407 1.22 -18.06 6.13
CA LEU A 407 0.43 -19.24 5.77
C LEU A 407 1.24 -20.55 5.78
N ALA A 408 2.56 -20.47 5.79
CA ALA A 408 3.43 -21.63 5.95
C ALA A 408 3.23 -22.36 7.29
N ALA A 409 2.58 -21.74 8.28
CA ALA A 409 2.13 -22.40 9.50
C ALA A 409 1.04 -23.46 9.23
N PHE A 410 0.29 -23.33 8.14
CA PHE A 410 -0.87 -24.17 7.82
C PHE A 410 -0.60 -25.20 6.71
N ASP A 411 0.57 -25.13 6.04
CA ASP A 411 0.94 -26.05 4.97
C ASP A 411 2.44 -26.35 4.97
N ALA A 412 2.80 -27.64 5.06
CA ALA A 412 4.20 -28.08 5.12
C ALA A 412 4.97 -27.81 3.81
N LYS A 413 4.31 -27.94 2.64
CA LYS A 413 4.96 -27.67 1.35
C LYS A 413 5.23 -26.19 1.18
N LEU A 414 4.30 -25.35 1.57
CA LEU A 414 4.50 -23.90 1.56
C LEU A 414 5.65 -23.48 2.49
N ARG A 415 5.79 -24.14 3.66
CA ARG A 415 6.93 -23.92 4.55
C ARG A 415 8.26 -24.26 3.91
N GLU A 416 8.35 -25.40 3.21
CA GLU A 416 9.55 -25.81 2.47
C GLU A 416 9.93 -24.76 1.40
N ILE A 417 8.95 -24.32 0.61
CA ILE A 417 9.13 -23.29 -0.44
C ILE A 417 9.59 -21.98 0.18
N SER A 418 8.93 -21.51 1.24
CA SER A 418 9.26 -20.28 1.95
C SER A 418 10.68 -20.31 2.53
N THR A 419 11.07 -21.46 3.10
CA THR A 419 12.43 -21.69 3.60
C THR A 419 13.47 -21.55 2.48
N LYS A 420 13.18 -22.10 1.31
CA LYS A 420 14.05 -21.97 0.14
C LYS A 420 14.21 -20.55 -0.35
N LEU A 421 13.10 -19.80 -0.41
CA LEU A 421 13.10 -18.39 -0.79
C LEU A 421 13.94 -17.54 0.16
N VAL A 422 13.69 -17.66 1.47
CA VAL A 422 14.39 -16.89 2.52
C VAL A 422 15.91 -17.18 2.50
N ASN A 423 16.30 -18.42 2.24
CA ASN A 423 17.70 -18.79 2.06
C ASN A 423 18.34 -18.12 0.83
N GLY A 424 17.57 -17.92 -0.23
CA GLY A 424 18.05 -17.35 -1.49
C GLY A 424 18.15 -15.83 -1.53
N TRP A 425 17.51 -15.12 -0.60
CA TRP A 425 17.51 -13.65 -0.59
C TRP A 425 18.83 -13.08 -0.03
N ASN A 426 19.71 -12.66 -0.89
CA ASN A 426 20.99 -12.02 -0.52
C ASN A 426 20.89 -10.50 -0.48
N ASP A 427 20.10 -9.90 -1.38
CA ASP A 427 19.78 -8.46 -1.42
C ASP A 427 18.27 -8.31 -1.23
N MET A 428 17.87 -7.84 -0.06
CA MET A 428 16.47 -7.78 0.34
C MET A 428 15.89 -6.39 0.12
N GLY A 429 14.87 -6.31 -0.72
CA GLY A 429 13.94 -5.19 -0.72
C GLY A 429 13.11 -5.14 0.57
N ARG A 430 12.30 -4.08 0.74
CA ARG A 430 11.47 -3.91 1.94
C ARG A 430 10.49 -5.06 2.17
N GLY A 431 9.89 -5.57 1.08
CA GLY A 431 8.96 -6.70 1.14
C GLY A 431 9.64 -8.00 1.55
N ASP A 432 10.83 -8.26 0.99
CA ASP A 432 11.60 -9.47 1.28
C ASP A 432 12.16 -9.47 2.71
N MET A 433 12.64 -8.30 3.15
CA MET A 433 13.10 -8.08 4.53
C MET A 433 11.99 -8.35 5.55
N LEU A 434 10.78 -7.80 5.30
CA LEU A 434 9.62 -8.05 6.16
C LEU A 434 9.21 -9.52 6.14
N ALA A 435 9.16 -10.16 4.96
CA ALA A 435 8.85 -11.58 4.84
C ALA A 435 9.86 -12.46 5.58
N ALA A 436 11.16 -12.13 5.48
CA ALA A 436 12.22 -12.84 6.21
C ALA A 436 12.09 -12.70 7.73
N ALA A 437 11.73 -11.50 8.23
CA ALA A 437 11.47 -11.27 9.64
C ALA A 437 10.24 -12.04 10.14
N GLN A 438 9.16 -12.08 9.34
CA GLN A 438 7.97 -12.88 9.62
C GLN A 438 8.29 -14.37 9.65
N TRP A 439 9.07 -14.86 8.67
CA TRP A 439 9.52 -16.25 8.64
C TRP A 439 10.31 -16.59 9.90
N LEU A 440 11.29 -15.77 10.27
CA LEU A 440 12.14 -15.98 11.43
C LEU A 440 11.32 -16.02 12.74
N ALA A 441 10.34 -15.15 12.89
CA ALA A 441 9.46 -15.14 14.05
C ALA A 441 8.56 -16.38 14.12
N CYS A 442 7.96 -16.78 12.99
CA CYS A 442 7.13 -17.99 12.93
C CYS A 442 7.96 -19.25 13.21
N ASP A 443 9.19 -19.34 12.68
CA ASP A 443 10.09 -20.45 12.91
C ASP A 443 10.56 -20.50 14.37
N SER A 444 10.88 -19.37 14.98
CA SER A 444 11.23 -19.24 16.40
C SER A 444 10.09 -19.69 17.33
N ALA A 445 8.85 -19.42 16.94
CA ALA A 445 7.65 -19.88 17.65
C ALA A 445 7.27 -21.34 17.34
N GLY A 446 8.03 -22.07 16.52
CA GLY A 446 7.77 -23.45 16.12
C GLY A 446 6.58 -23.62 15.19
N TRP A 447 6.26 -22.61 14.35
CA TRP A 447 5.14 -22.61 13.38
C TRP A 447 3.79 -22.93 14.04
N ARG A 448 3.55 -22.39 15.22
CA ARG A 448 2.28 -22.59 15.94
C ARG A 448 1.12 -22.07 15.09
N LYS A 449 0.10 -22.91 14.96
CA LYS A 449 -1.21 -22.48 14.47
C LYS A 449 -1.81 -21.67 15.61
N GLY A 450 -1.94 -20.37 15.48
CA GLY A 450 -2.49 -19.51 16.51
C GLY A 450 -3.79 -20.09 17.07
N GLY A 451 -3.97 -20.09 18.41
CA GLY A 451 -5.17 -20.61 19.06
C GLY A 451 -4.92 -21.71 20.12
N ASP A 452 -3.65 -22.09 20.38
CA ASP A 452 -3.28 -22.97 21.51
C ASP A 452 -2.84 -22.15 22.73
#